data_8564ca1ed63909793f8440309628e4e2
#
_entry.id   8564ca1ed63909793f8440309628e4e2
#
_cell.length_a   1.000
_cell.length_b   1.000
_cell.length_c   1.000
_cell.angle_alpha   90.00
_cell.angle_beta   90.00
_cell.angle_gamma   90.00
#
_symmetry.space_group_name_H-M   'P 1'
#
loop_
_entity.id
_entity.type
_entity.pdbx_description
1 polymer ?
#
loop_
_entity_poly.entity_id
_entity_poly.type
_entity_poly.pdbx_seq_one_letter_code
_entity_poly.pdbx_strand_id
1 'polypeptide(L)'
;IVNPFNIFLFRQVFVSLPDDVWEAAQLDHCNPVKYFFTMVLPMSKTVVATVSVFTFLNVWNDYLWPSLVFTSSDLLTAQIGLNSITSNDNTTMGQTLAVITLITIPVIIIYALFSKQIVEGVVSTGSKEG
;
A
#
# COMPACT_ATOMS: atom_id res chain seq x y z
N ILE A 1 -3.98 -7.45 -5.34
CA ILE A 1 -4.50 -6.22 -4.73
C ILE A 1 -5.48 -6.54 -3.60
N VAL A 2 -6.34 -7.55 -3.77
CA VAL A 2 -7.24 -7.99 -2.69
C VAL A 2 -6.44 -8.85 -1.70
N ASN A 3 -6.11 -8.25 -0.54
CA ASN A 3 -5.37 -8.90 0.53
C ASN A 3 -6.27 -8.96 1.78
N PRO A 4 -6.42 -10.12 2.44
CA PRO A 4 -7.20 -10.25 3.68
C PRO A 4 -6.78 -9.25 4.76
N PHE A 5 -5.50 -8.91 4.85
CA PHE A 5 -4.98 -7.91 5.76
C PHE A 5 -5.58 -6.51 5.49
N ASN A 6 -5.64 -6.09 4.22
CA ASN A 6 -6.22 -4.80 3.83
C ASN A 6 -7.72 -4.74 4.19
N ILE A 7 -8.46 -5.83 3.94
CA ILE A 7 -9.88 -5.93 4.28
C ILE A 7 -10.06 -5.82 5.80
N PHE A 8 -9.21 -6.51 6.57
CA PHE A 8 -9.25 -6.44 8.03
C PHE A 8 -9.03 -5.02 8.54
N LEU A 9 -8.00 -4.32 8.05
CA LEU A 9 -7.71 -2.93 8.45
C LEU A 9 -8.88 -2.00 8.16
N PHE A 10 -9.47 -2.05 6.97
CA PHE A 10 -10.63 -1.23 6.62
C PHE A 10 -11.84 -1.56 7.50
N ARG A 11 -12.10 -2.85 7.72
CA ARG A 11 -13.20 -3.28 8.59
C ARG A 11 -13.05 -2.71 10.00
N GLN A 12 -11.85 -2.77 10.59
CA GLN A 12 -11.59 -2.25 11.94
C GLN A 12 -11.91 -0.76 12.04
N VAL A 13 -11.51 0.02 11.03
CA VAL A 13 -11.81 1.47 11.03
C VAL A 13 -13.30 1.73 10.81
N PHE A 14 -13.93 1.07 9.86
CA PHE A 14 -15.35 1.30 9.59
C PHE A 14 -16.25 0.94 10.77
N VAL A 15 -15.94 -0.14 11.49
CA VAL A 15 -16.66 -0.51 12.73
C VAL A 15 -16.39 0.47 13.88
N SER A 16 -15.30 1.23 13.83
CA SER A 16 -14.98 2.22 14.87
C SER A 16 -15.55 3.61 14.61
N LEU A 17 -16.18 3.83 13.46
CA LEU A 17 -16.86 5.10 13.18
C LEU A 17 -18.10 5.25 14.09
N PRO A 18 -18.34 6.45 14.66
CA PRO A 18 -19.53 6.69 15.47
C PRO A 18 -20.81 6.55 14.64
N ASP A 19 -21.82 5.86 15.17
CA ASP A 19 -23.11 5.68 14.53
C ASP A 19 -23.84 7.03 14.35
N ASP A 20 -23.63 7.99 15.24
CA ASP A 20 -24.18 9.34 15.19
C ASP A 20 -23.89 10.06 13.87
N VAL A 21 -22.70 9.80 13.27
CA VAL A 21 -22.32 10.41 11.98
C VAL A 21 -23.17 9.85 10.83
N TRP A 22 -23.51 8.57 10.89
CA TRP A 22 -24.40 7.96 9.92
C TRP A 22 -25.86 8.43 10.11
N GLU A 23 -26.33 8.50 11.34
CA GLU A 23 -27.67 8.98 11.67
C GLU A 23 -27.86 10.44 11.22
N ALA A 24 -26.89 11.31 11.51
CA ALA A 24 -26.92 12.70 11.04
C ALA A 24 -26.99 12.80 9.51
N ALA A 25 -26.18 11.97 8.81
CA ALA A 25 -26.18 11.94 7.35
C ALA A 25 -27.54 11.47 6.76
N GLN A 26 -28.23 10.55 7.45
CA GLN A 26 -29.57 10.10 7.06
C GLN A 26 -30.62 11.22 7.24
N LEU A 27 -30.53 11.98 8.31
CA LEU A 27 -31.43 13.14 8.56
C LEU A 27 -31.27 14.21 7.47
N ASP A 28 -30.04 14.40 6.97
CA ASP A 28 -29.73 15.29 5.86
C ASP A 28 -30.05 14.70 4.47
N HIS A 29 -30.74 13.57 4.41
CA HIS A 29 -31.02 12.83 3.17
C HIS A 29 -29.78 12.59 2.30
N CYS A 30 -28.61 12.39 2.93
CA CYS A 30 -27.35 12.18 2.23
C CYS A 30 -27.34 10.81 1.54
N ASN A 31 -27.00 10.79 0.25
CA ASN A 31 -26.83 9.53 -0.49
C ASN A 31 -25.65 8.75 0.10
N PRO A 32 -25.75 7.40 0.30
CA PRO A 32 -24.68 6.58 0.82
C PRO A 32 -23.32 6.73 0.11
N VAL A 33 -23.34 6.93 -1.21
CA VAL A 33 -22.13 7.19 -1.99
C VAL A 33 -21.49 8.53 -1.61
N LYS A 34 -22.29 9.58 -1.48
CA LYS A 34 -21.83 10.90 -1.02
C LYS A 34 -21.29 10.81 0.41
N TYR A 35 -22.01 10.14 1.31
CA TYR A 35 -21.57 9.89 2.68
C TYR A 35 -20.20 9.23 2.72
N PHE A 36 -19.98 8.19 1.92
CA PHE A 36 -18.70 7.50 1.86
C PHE A 36 -17.54 8.43 1.49
N PHE A 37 -17.69 9.21 0.41
CA PHE A 37 -16.60 10.07 -0.06
C PHE A 37 -16.39 11.33 0.79
N THR A 38 -17.45 11.87 1.40
CA THR A 38 -17.36 13.13 2.16
C THR A 38 -17.07 12.95 3.65
N MET A 39 -17.45 11.80 4.23
CA MET A 39 -17.30 11.55 5.67
C MET A 39 -16.42 10.33 5.96
N VAL A 40 -16.78 9.15 5.46
CA VAL A 40 -16.08 7.91 5.79
C VAL A 40 -14.63 7.92 5.30
N LEU A 41 -14.41 8.30 4.06
CA LEU A 41 -13.06 8.29 3.46
C LEU A 41 -12.10 9.29 4.12
N PRO A 42 -12.49 10.56 4.40
CA PRO A 42 -11.63 11.49 5.15
C PRO A 42 -11.35 11.05 6.59
N MET A 43 -12.32 10.46 7.27
CA MET A 43 -12.14 9.93 8.63
C MET A 43 -11.21 8.72 8.64
N SER A 44 -11.16 7.96 7.56
CA SER A 44 -10.33 6.76 7.39
C SER A 44 -8.97 7.05 6.72
N LYS A 45 -8.58 8.32 6.53
CA LYS A 45 -7.38 8.71 5.75
C LYS A 45 -6.10 8.01 6.17
N THR A 46 -5.90 7.80 7.47
CA THR A 46 -4.71 7.12 8.01
C THR A 46 -4.63 5.67 7.53
N VAL A 47 -5.74 4.93 7.60
CA VAL A 47 -5.79 3.54 7.12
C VAL A 47 -5.70 3.46 5.61
N VAL A 48 -6.33 4.38 4.89
CA VAL A 48 -6.18 4.46 3.42
C VAL A 48 -4.72 4.66 3.04
N ALA A 49 -4.01 5.58 3.70
CA ALA A 49 -2.59 5.79 3.48
C ALA A 49 -1.76 4.54 3.80
N THR A 50 -1.99 3.92 4.96
CA THR A 50 -1.29 2.70 5.40
C THR A 50 -1.49 1.56 4.39
N VAL A 51 -2.74 1.27 4.01
CA VAL A 51 -3.06 0.21 3.04
C VAL A 51 -2.46 0.52 1.67
N SER A 52 -2.46 1.78 1.25
CA SER A 52 -1.85 2.20 -0.01
C SER A 52 -0.34 1.91 -0.03
N VAL A 53 0.37 2.23 1.05
CA VAL A 53 1.82 1.95 1.17
C VAL A 53 2.09 0.44 1.18
N PHE A 54 1.36 -0.34 1.96
CA PHE A 54 1.53 -1.80 1.98
C PHE A 54 1.22 -2.43 0.62
N THR A 55 0.18 -1.96 -0.05
CA THR A 55 -0.16 -2.44 -1.40
C THR A 55 0.94 -2.09 -2.40
N PHE A 56 1.46 -0.85 -2.34
CA PHE A 56 2.60 -0.45 -3.16
C PHE A 56 3.82 -1.35 -2.92
N LEU A 57 4.22 -1.56 -1.66
CA LEU A 57 5.36 -2.40 -1.31
C LEU A 57 5.19 -3.85 -1.78
N ASN A 58 4.00 -4.42 -1.63
CA ASN A 58 3.71 -5.77 -2.10
C ASN A 58 3.84 -5.89 -3.63
N VAL A 59 3.26 -4.93 -4.38
CA VAL A 59 3.33 -4.92 -5.84
C VAL A 59 4.74 -4.60 -6.33
N TRP A 60 5.44 -3.67 -5.65
CA TRP A 60 6.82 -3.31 -5.99
C TRP A 60 7.81 -4.46 -5.81
N ASN A 61 7.61 -5.27 -4.78
CA ASN A 61 8.47 -6.42 -4.48
C ASN A 61 8.01 -7.72 -5.15
N ASP A 62 6.91 -7.69 -5.91
CA ASP A 62 6.40 -8.89 -6.57
C ASP A 62 7.32 -9.28 -7.75
N TYR A 63 7.91 -10.45 -7.62
CA TYR A 63 8.77 -11.05 -8.62
C TYR A 63 8.11 -12.26 -9.29
N LEU A 64 7.49 -13.12 -8.47
CA LEU A 64 7.04 -14.44 -8.90
C LEU A 64 5.97 -14.34 -9.99
N TRP A 65 4.92 -13.58 -9.73
CA TRP A 65 3.78 -13.51 -10.62
C TRP A 65 4.12 -12.82 -11.95
N PRO A 66 4.78 -11.65 -11.94
CA PRO A 66 5.24 -11.05 -13.19
C PRO A 66 6.22 -11.91 -13.98
N SER A 67 7.11 -12.65 -13.32
CA SER A 67 8.08 -13.53 -14.00
C SER A 67 7.44 -14.72 -14.72
N LEU A 68 6.27 -15.17 -14.25
CA LEU A 68 5.51 -16.24 -14.89
C LEU A 68 4.64 -15.76 -16.05
N VAL A 69 4.17 -14.51 -15.99
CA VAL A 69 3.19 -13.97 -16.95
C VAL A 69 3.86 -13.19 -18.07
N PHE A 70 4.92 -12.43 -17.78
CA PHE A 70 5.61 -11.63 -18.78
C PHE A 70 6.69 -12.43 -19.49
N THR A 71 6.42 -12.73 -20.76
CA THR A 71 7.36 -13.45 -21.65
C THR A 71 8.17 -12.49 -22.50
N SER A 72 7.81 -11.21 -22.55
CA SER A 72 8.44 -10.18 -23.38
C SER A 72 9.43 -9.36 -22.57
N SER A 73 10.63 -9.14 -23.11
CA SER A 73 11.69 -8.33 -22.49
C SER A 73 11.33 -6.84 -22.34
N ASP A 74 10.26 -6.38 -22.99
CA ASP A 74 9.84 -4.97 -22.97
C ASP A 74 8.94 -4.62 -21.78
N LEU A 75 8.47 -5.63 -21.04
CA LEU A 75 7.55 -5.50 -19.90
C LEU A 75 8.15 -6.07 -18.63
N LEU A 76 9.32 -5.58 -18.23
CA LEU A 76 10.00 -6.04 -17.03
C LEU A 76 9.62 -5.19 -15.81
N THR A 77 9.26 -5.85 -14.70
CA THR A 77 9.19 -5.17 -13.40
C THR A 77 10.60 -4.90 -12.87
N ALA A 78 10.71 -3.97 -11.90
CA ALA A 78 11.99 -3.65 -11.26
C ALA A 78 12.69 -4.90 -10.69
N GLN A 79 11.92 -5.81 -10.10
CA GLN A 79 12.46 -7.05 -9.51
C GLN A 79 12.94 -8.06 -10.56
N ILE A 80 12.24 -8.20 -11.69
CA ILE A 80 12.70 -9.05 -12.80
C ILE A 80 13.96 -8.47 -13.42
N GLY A 81 13.99 -7.15 -13.64
CA GLY A 81 15.17 -6.45 -14.16
C GLY A 81 16.40 -6.62 -13.25
N LEU A 82 16.21 -6.49 -11.94
CA LEU A 82 17.27 -6.74 -10.96
C LEU A 82 17.79 -8.18 -11.04
N ASN A 83 16.88 -9.15 -11.05
CA ASN A 83 17.27 -10.56 -11.14
C ASN A 83 18.03 -10.86 -12.44
N SER A 84 17.57 -10.33 -13.57
CA SER A 84 18.23 -10.48 -14.87
C SER A 84 19.68 -9.93 -14.87
N ILE A 85 19.89 -8.77 -14.22
CA ILE A 85 21.22 -8.16 -14.11
C ILE A 85 22.10 -8.95 -13.16
N THR A 86 21.60 -9.36 -12.00
CA THR A 86 22.40 -10.10 -11.01
C THR A 86 22.74 -11.52 -11.43
N SER A 87 21.95 -12.13 -12.29
CA SER A 87 22.18 -13.48 -12.83
C SER A 87 23.09 -13.49 -14.06
N ASN A 88 23.54 -12.33 -14.55
CA ASN A 88 24.38 -12.25 -15.72
C ASN A 88 25.87 -12.24 -15.28
N ASP A 89 26.63 -13.25 -15.71
CA ASP A 89 28.06 -13.43 -15.35
C ASP A 89 28.96 -12.26 -15.78
N ASN A 90 28.52 -11.44 -16.74
CA ASN A 90 29.25 -10.26 -17.21
C ASN A 90 28.96 -9.00 -16.38
N THR A 91 28.07 -9.07 -15.40
CA THR A 91 27.71 -7.92 -14.57
C THR A 91 28.72 -7.71 -13.45
N THR A 92 29.27 -6.52 -13.36
CA THR A 92 30.19 -6.16 -12.27
C THR A 92 29.41 -5.88 -10.97
N MET A 93 30.10 -6.08 -9.83
CA MET A 93 29.54 -5.77 -8.51
C MET A 93 29.04 -4.30 -8.42
N GLY A 94 29.74 -3.36 -9.06
CA GLY A 94 29.37 -1.96 -9.09
C GLY A 94 28.05 -1.71 -9.84
N GLN A 95 27.82 -2.40 -10.95
CA GLN A 95 26.55 -2.30 -11.70
C GLN A 95 25.39 -2.87 -10.88
N THR A 96 25.59 -4.00 -10.22
CA THR A 96 24.58 -4.60 -9.32
C THR A 96 24.20 -3.64 -8.20
N LEU A 97 25.19 -3.05 -7.51
CA LEU A 97 24.95 -2.09 -6.44
C LEU A 97 24.23 -0.81 -6.93
N ALA A 98 24.58 -0.32 -8.12
CA ALA A 98 23.90 0.84 -8.71
C ALA A 98 22.40 0.56 -8.97
N VAL A 99 22.08 -0.62 -9.53
CA VAL A 99 20.68 -0.99 -9.81
C VAL A 99 19.90 -1.19 -8.52
N ILE A 100 20.45 -1.86 -7.51
CA ILE A 100 19.83 -2.00 -6.19
C ILE A 100 19.53 -0.63 -5.60
N THR A 101 20.48 0.29 -5.66
CA THR A 101 20.29 1.66 -5.16
C THR A 101 19.14 2.37 -5.87
N LEU A 102 19.09 2.31 -7.21
CA LEU A 102 18.00 2.92 -7.99
C LEU A 102 16.63 2.34 -7.65
N ILE A 103 16.52 1.02 -7.51
CA ILE A 103 15.25 0.35 -7.17
C ILE A 103 14.82 0.67 -5.74
N THR A 104 15.75 0.96 -4.84
CA THR A 104 15.45 1.29 -3.44
C THR A 104 14.94 2.73 -3.27
N ILE A 105 15.33 3.66 -4.15
CA ILE A 105 14.95 5.08 -4.05
C ILE A 105 13.43 5.30 -3.91
N PRO A 106 12.56 4.75 -4.78
CA PRO A 106 11.12 4.97 -4.66
C PRO A 106 10.53 4.43 -3.35
N VAL A 107 11.08 3.34 -2.83
CA VAL A 107 10.66 2.79 -1.53
C VAL A 107 11.01 3.76 -0.40
N ILE A 108 12.23 4.32 -0.40
CA ILE A 108 12.66 5.32 0.59
C ILE A 108 11.77 6.57 0.51
N ILE A 109 11.48 7.06 -0.69
CA ILE A 109 10.63 8.23 -0.88
C ILE A 109 9.23 7.99 -0.31
N ILE A 110 8.61 6.87 -0.64
CA ILE A 110 7.28 6.51 -0.14
C ILE A 110 7.30 6.36 1.39
N TYR A 111 8.33 5.71 1.94
CA TYR A 111 8.48 5.59 3.38
C TYR A 111 8.63 6.97 4.06
N ALA A 112 9.46 7.85 3.52
CA ALA A 112 9.67 9.18 4.08
C ALA A 112 8.39 10.03 4.08
N LEU A 113 7.58 9.93 3.02
CA LEU A 113 6.32 10.66 2.89
C LEU A 113 5.20 10.12 3.81
N PHE A 114 5.17 8.83 4.05
CA PHE A 114 4.05 8.15 4.73
C PHE A 114 4.43 7.50 6.07
N SER A 115 5.65 7.69 6.57
CA SER A 115 6.13 7.08 7.83
C SER A 115 5.21 7.37 9.02
N LYS A 116 4.71 8.60 9.13
CA LYS A 116 3.80 9.00 10.21
C LYS A 116 2.47 8.23 10.13
N GLN A 117 1.87 8.14 8.95
CA GLN A 117 0.61 7.44 8.72
C GLN A 117 0.74 5.93 8.94
N ILE A 118 1.89 5.35 8.58
CA ILE A 118 2.18 3.93 8.82
C ILE A 118 2.18 3.63 10.31
N VAL A 119 2.91 4.43 11.10
CA VAL A 119 2.99 4.26 12.55
C VAL A 119 1.62 4.45 13.20
N GLU A 120 0.91 5.52 12.88
CA GLU A 120 -0.43 5.80 13.41
C GLU A 120 -1.43 4.70 13.04
N GLY A 121 -1.40 4.20 11.79
CA GLY A 121 -2.30 3.16 11.32
C GLY A 121 -2.10 1.81 12.02
N VAL A 122 -0.85 1.43 12.31
CA VAL A 122 -0.53 0.18 13.01
C VAL A 122 -0.84 0.30 14.51
N VAL A 123 -0.50 1.42 15.13
CA VAL A 123 -0.74 1.64 16.57
C VAL A 123 -2.23 1.74 16.88
N SER A 124 -3.02 2.40 16.05
CA SER A 124 -4.47 2.51 16.27
C SER A 124 -5.20 1.17 16.23
N THR A 125 -4.62 0.19 15.54
CA THR A 125 -5.16 -1.17 15.45
C THR A 125 -4.76 -2.03 16.66
N GLY A 126 -3.58 -1.77 17.26
CA GLY A 126 -3.05 -2.54 18.39
C GLY A 126 -3.48 -2.05 19.79
N SER A 127 -3.94 -0.79 19.93
CA SER A 127 -4.25 -0.21 21.24
C SER A 127 -5.67 -0.50 21.77
N LYS A 128 -6.47 -1.32 21.08
CA LYS A 128 -7.83 -1.70 21.53
C LYS A 128 -7.88 -3.04 22.26
N GLU A 129 -6.75 -3.68 22.55
CA GLU A 129 -6.66 -4.91 23.35
C GLU A 129 -6.12 -4.64 24.77
N GLY A 130 -6.52 -3.52 25.39
CA GLY A 130 -6.20 -3.21 26.77
C GLY A 130 -7.45 -2.76 27.54
#